data_f74296bae7487baa64af86fb04dc28df
#
_entry.id   f74296bae7487baa64af86fb04dc28df
#
_cell.length_a   1.000
_cell.length_b   1.000
_cell.length_c   1.000
_cell.angle_alpha   90.00
_cell.angle_beta   90.00
_cell.angle_gamma   90.00
#
_symmetry.space_group_name_H-M   'P 1'
#
loop_
_entity.id
_entity.type
_entity.pdbx_description
1 polymer ?
#
loop_
_entity_poly.entity_id
_entity_poly.type
_entity_poly.pdbx_seq_one_letter_code
_entity_poly.pdbx_strand_id
1 'polypeptide(L)'
;MTAVIYARYSSDNQREESIEGQIRECTAYAEKNGITIVKHYIDRAISAKTDNRPEFQQMIKDSDKTLFDIVLVWKLDRFARNRYDSARYKTQLKKNGVKLMSATEIISEGPEGIILESVLEGYAEYYSADLAEKVVRGQTENILKGRCNGGRGTFGYTLDSERKFHIDPLTSPFVLESFKKYN
;
A
#
# COMPACT_ATOMS: atom_id res chain seq x y z
N MET A 1 2.24 5.71 -28.91
CA MET A 1 2.20 4.65 -27.88
C MET A 1 1.02 4.91 -26.96
N THR A 2 0.29 3.85 -26.61
CA THR A 2 -0.84 3.92 -25.69
C THR A 2 -0.45 3.40 -24.33
N ALA A 3 -0.94 4.04 -23.27
CA ALA A 3 -0.65 3.64 -21.89
C ALA A 3 -1.91 3.56 -21.04
N VAL A 4 -1.83 2.74 -20.01
CA VAL A 4 -2.78 2.76 -18.90
C VAL A 4 -2.06 3.20 -17.63
N ILE A 5 -2.78 3.92 -16.76
CA ILE A 5 -2.25 4.29 -15.45
C ILE A 5 -2.78 3.29 -14.42
N TYR A 6 -1.88 2.74 -13.61
CA TYR A 6 -2.26 2.02 -12.42
C TYR A 6 -1.92 2.83 -11.17
N ALA A 7 -2.93 3.07 -10.35
CA ALA A 7 -2.78 3.77 -9.08
C ALA A 7 -3.40 2.97 -7.94
N ARG A 8 -2.77 2.97 -6.77
CA ARG A 8 -3.30 2.32 -5.58
C ARG A 8 -3.10 3.18 -4.33
N TYR A 9 -4.03 3.05 -3.41
CA TYR A 9 -3.97 3.66 -2.10
C TYR A 9 -3.41 2.65 -1.09
N SER A 10 -2.49 3.08 -0.23
CA SER A 10 -2.03 2.31 0.93
C SER A 10 -2.80 2.76 2.16
N SER A 11 -3.40 1.84 2.92
CA SER A 11 -4.20 2.15 4.12
C SER A 11 -3.39 2.74 5.29
N ASP A 12 -2.07 2.69 5.21
CA ASP A 12 -1.19 3.18 6.26
C ASP A 12 -0.80 4.63 6.01
N ASN A 13 -1.59 5.55 6.59
CA ASN A 13 -1.24 6.92 7.03
C ASN A 13 -0.38 7.83 6.12
N GLN A 14 -0.29 7.60 4.83
CA GLN A 14 0.44 8.50 3.95
C GLN A 14 -0.51 9.49 3.27
N ARG A 15 -0.72 10.62 3.94
CA ARG A 15 -1.52 11.77 3.47
C ARG A 15 -0.95 12.46 2.22
N GLU A 16 0.27 12.14 1.81
CA GLU A 16 0.97 12.86 0.74
C GLU A 16 0.80 12.26 -0.66
N GLU A 17 0.20 11.08 -0.79
CA GLU A 17 0.17 10.35 -2.06
C GLU A 17 -1.24 9.92 -2.44
N SER A 18 -2.14 10.90 -2.57
CA SER A 18 -3.51 10.64 -3.03
C SER A 18 -3.50 9.98 -4.42
N ILE A 19 -4.52 9.18 -4.73
CA ILE A 19 -4.70 8.60 -6.07
C ILE A 19 -4.70 9.70 -7.13
N GLU A 20 -5.31 10.85 -6.84
CA GLU A 20 -5.35 12.02 -7.71
C GLU A 20 -3.93 12.57 -7.98
N GLY A 21 -3.09 12.61 -6.95
CA GLY A 21 -1.68 12.99 -7.08
C GLY A 21 -0.90 12.03 -7.99
N GLN A 22 -1.04 10.73 -7.77
CA GLN A 22 -0.41 9.72 -8.62
C GLN A 22 -0.86 9.82 -10.09
N ILE A 23 -2.17 9.97 -10.34
CA ILE A 23 -2.71 10.12 -11.68
C ILE A 23 -2.18 11.41 -12.34
N ARG A 24 -2.18 12.53 -11.62
CA ARG A 24 -1.68 13.81 -12.13
C ARG A 24 -0.22 13.72 -12.58
N GLU A 25 0.66 13.16 -11.76
CA GLU A 25 2.08 12.98 -12.09
C GLU A 25 2.27 12.04 -13.29
N CYS A 26 1.53 10.92 -13.33
CA CYS A 26 1.58 10.00 -14.47
C CYS A 26 1.05 10.67 -15.75
N THR A 27 -0.02 11.47 -15.68
CA THR A 27 -0.57 12.18 -16.85
C THR A 27 0.42 13.21 -17.36
N ALA A 28 1.03 14.02 -16.47
CA ALA A 28 2.05 14.99 -16.86
C ALA A 28 3.26 14.33 -17.51
N TYR A 29 3.68 13.17 -17.00
CA TYR A 29 4.75 12.38 -17.61
C TYR A 29 4.35 11.89 -19.01
N ALA A 30 3.14 11.37 -19.17
CA ALA A 30 2.65 10.87 -20.46
C ALA A 30 2.56 11.98 -21.50
N GLU A 31 2.03 13.13 -21.14
CA GLU A 31 1.95 14.32 -22.02
C GLU A 31 3.33 14.76 -22.50
N LYS A 32 4.29 14.87 -21.56
CA LYS A 32 5.68 15.25 -21.88
C LYS A 32 6.35 14.28 -22.85
N ASN A 33 5.98 12.99 -22.82
CA ASN A 33 6.59 11.94 -23.63
C ASN A 33 5.74 11.54 -24.85
N GLY A 34 4.65 12.25 -25.14
CA GLY A 34 3.78 11.94 -26.31
C GLY A 34 3.06 10.59 -26.19
N ILE A 35 2.72 10.18 -24.96
CA ILE A 35 2.03 8.93 -24.66
C ILE A 35 0.55 9.21 -24.43
N THR A 36 -0.33 8.46 -25.09
CA THR A 36 -1.78 8.61 -24.94
C THR A 36 -2.30 7.70 -23.85
N ILE A 37 -2.92 8.27 -22.80
CA ILE A 37 -3.56 7.48 -21.74
C ILE A 37 -4.94 7.03 -22.22
N VAL A 38 -5.18 5.71 -22.19
CA VAL A 38 -6.45 5.11 -22.66
C VAL A 38 -7.35 4.64 -21.51
N LYS A 39 -6.79 4.33 -20.34
CA LYS A 39 -7.57 3.87 -19.19
C LYS A 39 -6.80 4.05 -17.87
N HIS A 40 -7.56 4.18 -16.77
CA HIS A 40 -7.04 4.13 -15.41
C HIS A 40 -7.55 2.87 -14.71
N TYR A 41 -6.66 2.16 -14.01
CA TYR A 41 -6.97 1.07 -13.10
C TYR A 41 -6.63 1.52 -11.68
N ILE A 42 -7.62 1.53 -10.80
CA ILE A 42 -7.48 2.14 -9.47
C ILE A 42 -7.94 1.18 -8.40
N ASP A 43 -7.00 0.69 -7.60
CA ASP A 43 -7.29 -0.10 -6.41
C ASP A 43 -7.31 0.80 -5.17
N ARG A 44 -8.52 1.06 -4.65
CA ARG A 44 -8.72 1.75 -3.37
C ARG A 44 -8.61 0.73 -2.24
N ALA A 45 -7.87 1.04 -1.20
CA ALA A 45 -7.53 0.12 -0.12
C ALA A 45 -8.75 -0.64 0.43
N ILE A 46 -8.73 -1.92 0.22
CA ILE A 46 -9.52 -2.89 0.97
C ILE A 46 -8.52 -3.57 1.90
N SER A 47 -8.71 -3.46 3.20
CA SER A 47 -7.93 -3.95 4.35
C SER A 47 -6.55 -4.60 4.08
N ALA A 48 -5.56 -4.29 4.91
CA ALA A 48 -4.17 -4.77 4.82
C ALA A 48 -3.99 -6.32 4.83
N LYS A 49 -5.06 -7.09 5.02
CA LYS A 49 -5.01 -8.56 5.16
C LYS A 49 -5.31 -9.34 3.90
N THR A 50 -5.87 -8.74 2.86
CA THR A 50 -6.19 -9.48 1.61
C THR A 50 -5.53 -8.81 0.42
N ASP A 51 -4.82 -9.60 -0.40
CA ASP A 51 -4.23 -9.16 -1.68
C ASP A 51 -5.32 -9.00 -2.76
N ASN A 52 -6.43 -8.36 -2.39
CA ASN A 52 -7.53 -8.14 -3.30
C ASN A 52 -7.29 -6.85 -4.07
N ARG A 53 -6.61 -6.94 -5.23
CA ARG A 53 -6.38 -5.86 -6.19
C ARG A 53 -7.13 -6.17 -7.50
N PRO A 54 -8.47 -6.04 -7.51
CA PRO A 54 -9.28 -6.42 -8.66
C PRO A 54 -8.91 -5.66 -9.93
N GLU A 55 -8.64 -4.36 -9.81
CA GLU A 55 -8.24 -3.53 -10.95
C GLU A 55 -6.84 -3.89 -11.46
N PHE A 56 -5.91 -4.21 -10.58
CA PHE A 56 -4.60 -4.73 -10.97
C PHE A 56 -4.73 -6.05 -11.72
N GLN A 57 -5.51 -6.98 -11.20
CA GLN A 57 -5.73 -8.27 -11.86
C GLN A 57 -6.43 -8.10 -13.22
N GLN A 58 -7.36 -7.16 -13.31
CA GLN A 58 -8.02 -6.84 -14.58
C GLN A 58 -7.04 -6.22 -15.57
N MET A 59 -6.17 -5.32 -15.12
CA MET A 59 -5.12 -4.72 -15.95
C MET A 59 -4.17 -5.79 -16.52
N ILE A 60 -3.74 -6.75 -15.69
CA ILE A 60 -2.89 -7.85 -16.15
C ILE A 60 -3.61 -8.73 -17.19
N LYS A 61 -4.91 -9.02 -17.00
CA LYS A 61 -5.72 -9.74 -18.01
C LYS A 61 -5.88 -8.92 -19.29
N ASP A 62 -6.11 -7.63 -19.18
CA ASP A 62 -6.30 -6.76 -20.35
C ASP A 62 -5.01 -6.56 -21.15
N SER A 63 -3.83 -6.73 -20.51
CA SER A 63 -2.54 -6.69 -21.21
C SER A 63 -2.39 -7.78 -22.28
N ASP A 64 -3.06 -8.93 -22.10
CA ASP A 64 -3.05 -10.02 -23.08
C ASP A 64 -3.84 -9.70 -24.36
N LYS A 65 -4.71 -8.68 -24.29
CA LYS A 65 -5.56 -8.26 -25.40
C LYS A 65 -4.93 -7.15 -26.27
N THR A 66 -3.68 -6.81 -26.02
CA THR A 66 -2.94 -5.74 -26.76
C THR A 66 -3.67 -4.39 -26.81
N LEU A 67 -4.41 -4.05 -25.75
CA LEU A 67 -5.18 -2.81 -25.67
C LEU A 67 -4.33 -1.57 -25.37
N PHE A 68 -3.10 -1.79 -24.90
CA PHE A 68 -2.14 -0.76 -24.53
C PHE A 68 -0.71 -1.30 -24.59
N ASP A 69 0.24 -0.38 -24.80
CA ASP A 69 1.66 -0.70 -24.92
C ASP A 69 2.43 -0.54 -23.61
N ILE A 70 1.89 0.27 -22.68
CA ILE A 70 2.58 0.71 -21.48
C ILE A 70 1.64 0.63 -20.28
N VAL A 71 2.16 0.08 -19.16
CA VAL A 71 1.61 0.30 -17.82
C VAL A 71 2.45 1.38 -17.16
N LEU A 72 1.84 2.51 -16.85
CA LEU A 72 2.47 3.64 -16.18
C LEU A 72 2.05 3.68 -14.72
N VAL A 73 3.03 3.73 -13.82
CA VAL A 73 2.83 3.89 -12.38
C VAL A 73 3.56 5.13 -11.89
N TRP A 74 3.13 5.68 -10.79
CA TRP A 74 3.83 6.80 -10.17
C TRP A 74 5.24 6.39 -9.70
N LYS A 75 5.33 5.29 -8.93
CA LYS A 75 6.59 4.63 -8.51
C LYS A 75 6.45 3.12 -8.65
N LEU A 76 7.55 2.39 -8.76
CA LEU A 76 7.53 0.93 -8.91
C LEU A 76 6.93 0.20 -7.71
N ASP A 77 7.05 0.75 -6.50
CA ASP A 77 6.43 0.21 -5.30
C ASP A 77 4.89 0.22 -5.34
N ARG A 78 4.29 1.01 -6.24
CA ARG A 78 2.86 1.00 -6.51
C ARG A 78 2.43 -0.18 -7.37
N PHE A 79 3.32 -0.72 -8.20
CA PHE A 79 3.03 -1.85 -9.07
C PHE A 79 2.90 -3.17 -8.29
N ALA A 80 3.87 -3.49 -7.45
CA ALA A 80 3.87 -4.74 -6.70
C ALA A 80 4.17 -4.51 -5.20
N ARG A 81 3.82 -5.48 -4.36
CA ARG A 81 4.03 -5.41 -2.90
C ARG A 81 5.37 -5.99 -2.47
N ASN A 82 5.89 -6.91 -3.24
CA ASN A 82 7.16 -7.58 -2.98
C ASN A 82 7.88 -7.90 -4.29
N ARG A 83 9.15 -8.22 -4.19
CA ARG A 83 10.02 -8.50 -5.35
C ARG A 83 9.57 -9.71 -6.17
N TYR A 84 9.03 -10.73 -5.53
CA TYR A 84 8.58 -11.94 -6.23
C TYR A 84 7.37 -11.66 -7.14
N ASP A 85 6.36 -10.97 -6.60
CA ASP A 85 5.19 -10.54 -7.37
C ASP A 85 5.58 -9.57 -8.50
N SER A 86 6.48 -8.63 -8.20
CA SER A 86 7.02 -7.70 -9.19
C SER A 86 7.64 -8.46 -10.37
N ALA A 87 8.58 -9.35 -10.12
CA ALA A 87 9.25 -10.13 -11.16
C ALA A 87 8.27 -10.98 -11.98
N ARG A 88 7.30 -11.63 -11.31
CA ARG A 88 6.27 -12.44 -11.96
C ARG A 88 5.42 -11.62 -12.92
N TYR A 89 4.84 -10.53 -12.46
CA TYR A 89 3.94 -9.70 -13.28
C TYR A 89 4.68 -8.91 -14.37
N LYS A 90 5.91 -8.46 -14.12
CA LYS A 90 6.76 -7.86 -15.16
C LYS A 90 7.07 -8.84 -16.27
N THR A 91 7.38 -10.09 -15.92
CA THR A 91 7.60 -11.14 -16.92
C THR A 91 6.34 -11.39 -17.75
N GLN A 92 5.17 -11.36 -17.12
CA GLN A 92 3.90 -11.53 -17.83
C GLN A 92 3.61 -10.37 -18.76
N LEU A 93 3.74 -9.11 -18.29
CA LEU A 93 3.60 -7.92 -19.15
C LEU A 93 4.56 -7.95 -20.33
N LYS A 94 5.83 -8.29 -20.09
CA LYS A 94 6.85 -8.41 -21.15
C LYS A 94 6.49 -9.46 -22.19
N LYS A 95 5.93 -10.62 -21.80
CA LYS A 95 5.43 -11.64 -22.73
C LYS A 95 4.29 -11.11 -23.59
N ASN A 96 3.44 -10.25 -23.05
CA ASN A 96 2.32 -9.60 -23.74
C ASN A 96 2.76 -8.36 -24.56
N GLY A 97 4.07 -8.06 -24.63
CA GLY A 97 4.60 -6.89 -25.34
C GLY A 97 4.38 -5.56 -24.63
N VAL A 98 3.95 -5.58 -23.36
CA VAL A 98 3.65 -4.38 -22.57
C VAL A 98 4.84 -4.00 -21.70
N LYS A 99 5.23 -2.71 -21.72
CA LYS A 99 6.30 -2.16 -20.88
C LYS A 99 5.73 -1.62 -19.56
N LEU A 100 6.43 -1.83 -18.46
CA LEU A 100 6.19 -1.13 -17.19
C LEU A 100 7.08 0.10 -17.14
N MET A 101 6.50 1.27 -16.82
CA MET A 101 7.22 2.53 -16.66
C MET A 101 6.81 3.23 -15.37
N SER A 102 7.76 3.94 -14.75
CA SER A 102 7.53 4.81 -13.60
C SER A 102 7.58 6.27 -14.04
N ALA A 103 6.66 7.10 -13.54
CA ALA A 103 6.64 8.53 -13.84
C ALA A 103 7.77 9.30 -13.14
N THR A 104 8.24 8.82 -11.98
CA THR A 104 9.22 9.51 -11.14
C THR A 104 10.59 8.83 -11.10
N GLU A 105 10.66 7.55 -11.47
CA GLU A 105 11.89 6.76 -11.42
C GLU A 105 12.35 6.47 -12.84
N ILE A 106 13.43 7.12 -13.26
CA ILE A 106 14.02 6.90 -14.59
C ILE A 106 14.87 5.63 -14.52
N ILE A 107 14.35 4.56 -15.12
CA ILE A 107 15.08 3.29 -15.24
C ILE A 107 15.54 3.18 -16.67
N SER A 108 16.86 3.03 -16.85
CA SER A 108 17.44 2.80 -18.18
C SER A 108 17.01 1.42 -18.71
N GLU A 109 16.88 1.28 -20.02
CA GLU A 109 16.59 -0.02 -20.66
C GLU A 109 17.80 -0.97 -20.71
N GLY A 110 18.95 -0.51 -20.23
CA GLY A 110 20.20 -1.28 -20.22
C GLY A 110 20.34 -2.24 -19.03
N PRO A 111 21.40 -3.06 -19.01
CA PRO A 111 21.71 -3.98 -17.89
C PRO A 111 21.82 -3.27 -16.53
N GLU A 112 22.28 -2.03 -16.52
CA GLU A 112 22.36 -1.17 -15.34
C GLU A 112 20.96 -0.82 -14.78
N GLY A 113 19.96 -0.73 -15.65
CA GLY A 113 18.56 -0.52 -15.23
C GLY A 113 18.01 -1.68 -14.41
N ILE A 114 18.39 -2.92 -14.73
CA ILE A 114 18.00 -4.11 -13.97
C ILE A 114 18.56 -4.04 -12.54
N ILE A 115 19.79 -3.58 -12.39
CA ILE A 115 20.42 -3.41 -11.08
C ILE A 115 19.73 -2.32 -10.29
N LEU A 116 19.50 -1.15 -10.89
CA LEU A 116 18.85 -0.02 -10.25
C LEU A 116 17.43 -0.39 -9.79
N GLU A 117 16.65 -1.04 -10.65
CA GLU A 117 15.32 -1.53 -10.34
C GLU A 117 15.32 -2.49 -9.14
N SER A 118 16.27 -3.45 -9.13
CA SER A 118 16.41 -4.39 -8.02
C SER A 118 16.78 -3.72 -6.71
N VAL A 119 17.59 -2.66 -6.75
CA VAL A 119 17.95 -1.85 -5.58
C VAL A 119 16.74 -1.08 -5.06
N LEU A 120 15.98 -0.42 -5.93
CA LEU A 120 14.79 0.35 -5.55
C LEU A 120 13.72 -0.55 -4.92
N GLU A 121 13.45 -1.71 -5.52
CA GLU A 121 12.52 -2.69 -4.98
C GLU A 121 12.99 -3.25 -3.62
N GLY A 122 14.28 -3.59 -3.50
CA GLY A 122 14.86 -4.07 -2.25
C GLY A 122 14.81 -3.01 -1.15
N TYR A 123 15.02 -1.74 -1.50
CA TYR A 123 14.92 -0.64 -0.54
C TYR A 123 13.48 -0.44 -0.04
N ALA A 124 12.49 -0.50 -0.93
CA ALA A 124 11.08 -0.37 -0.55
C ALA A 124 10.64 -1.51 0.39
N GLU A 125 11.09 -2.74 0.11
CA GLU A 125 10.81 -3.92 0.97
C GLU A 125 11.48 -3.77 2.35
N TYR A 126 12.75 -3.37 2.38
CA TYR A 126 13.48 -3.10 3.63
C TYR A 126 12.77 -2.02 4.46
N TYR A 127 12.39 -0.90 3.83
CA TYR A 127 11.71 0.20 4.54
C TYR A 127 10.39 -0.24 5.17
N SER A 128 9.61 -1.06 4.47
CA SER A 128 8.36 -1.62 4.98
C SER A 128 8.57 -2.55 6.17
N ALA A 129 9.60 -3.40 6.11
CA ALA A 129 9.95 -4.31 7.19
C ALA A 129 10.46 -3.54 8.43
N ASP A 130 11.35 -2.59 8.25
CA ASP A 130 11.91 -1.73 9.30
C ASP A 130 10.80 -0.91 9.99
N LEU A 131 9.86 -0.36 9.20
CA LEU A 131 8.70 0.35 9.76
C LEU A 131 7.81 -0.56 10.60
N ALA A 132 7.52 -1.77 10.13
CA ALA A 132 6.72 -2.75 10.88
C ALA A 132 7.39 -3.12 12.21
N GLU A 133 8.70 -3.35 12.22
CA GLU A 133 9.47 -3.62 13.45
C GLU A 133 9.42 -2.44 14.42
N LYS A 134 9.60 -1.20 13.93
CA LYS A 134 9.50 0.02 14.74
C LYS A 134 8.11 0.20 15.34
N VAL A 135 7.05 -0.09 14.59
CA VAL A 135 5.67 -0.03 15.09
C VAL A 135 5.45 -1.06 16.19
N VAL A 136 5.85 -2.33 15.97
CA VAL A 136 5.74 -3.39 16.99
C VAL A 136 6.50 -3.00 18.25
N ARG A 137 7.73 -2.53 18.12
CA ARG A 137 8.53 -2.06 19.25
C ARG A 137 7.84 -0.92 20.00
N GLY A 138 7.32 0.09 19.31
CA GLY A 138 6.59 1.20 19.91
C GLY A 138 5.32 0.75 20.64
N GLN A 139 4.58 -0.20 20.07
CA GLN A 139 3.40 -0.78 20.68
C GLN A 139 3.76 -1.58 21.95
N THR A 140 4.82 -2.37 21.92
CA THR A 140 5.33 -3.12 23.07
C THR A 140 5.73 -2.18 24.20
N GLU A 141 6.46 -1.12 23.90
CA GLU A 141 6.84 -0.10 24.88
C GLU A 141 5.62 0.56 25.54
N ASN A 142 4.58 0.85 24.77
CA ASN A 142 3.35 1.41 25.30
C ASN A 142 2.64 0.42 26.24
N ILE A 143 2.57 -0.86 25.87
CA ILE A 143 1.98 -1.92 26.70
C ILE A 143 2.75 -2.05 28.02
N LEU A 144 4.09 -2.08 27.99
CA LEU A 144 4.92 -2.14 29.19
C LEU A 144 4.73 -0.93 30.11
N LYS A 145 4.38 0.23 29.56
CA LYS A 145 4.04 1.45 30.30
C LYS A 145 2.56 1.53 30.71
N GLY A 146 1.76 0.48 30.44
CA GLY A 146 0.33 0.45 30.73
C GLY A 146 -0.49 1.43 29.84
N ARG A 147 0.02 1.81 28.68
CA ARG A 147 -0.62 2.74 27.75
C ARG A 147 -1.40 2.00 26.66
N CYS A 148 -2.54 2.55 26.29
CA CYS A 148 -3.36 2.04 25.19
C CYS A 148 -2.73 2.40 23.81
N ASN A 149 -2.55 1.42 22.95
CA ASN A 149 -1.93 1.57 21.63
C ASN A 149 -2.84 2.16 20.53
N GLY A 150 -4.11 2.37 20.81
CA GLY A 150 -5.04 2.94 19.82
C GLY A 150 -6.49 2.66 20.18
N GLY A 151 -7.39 3.23 19.41
CA GLY A 151 -8.81 3.04 19.59
C GLY A 151 -9.42 3.85 20.76
N ARG A 152 -10.71 3.64 20.95
CA ARG A 152 -11.45 4.07 22.13
C ARG A 152 -11.21 3.04 23.23
N GLY A 153 -11.22 3.46 24.49
CA GLY A 153 -11.07 2.55 25.62
C GLY A 153 -12.02 1.35 25.55
N THR A 154 -11.62 0.25 26.17
CA THR A 154 -12.48 -0.95 26.33
C THR A 154 -13.63 -0.63 27.28
N PHE A 155 -14.83 -1.16 27.03
CA PHE A 155 -15.99 -1.00 27.91
C PHE A 155 -15.66 -1.42 29.35
N GLY A 156 -16.00 -0.60 30.31
CA GLY A 156 -15.59 -0.76 31.72
C GLY A 156 -14.36 0.06 32.12
N TYR A 157 -13.71 0.71 31.15
CA TYR A 157 -12.51 1.53 31.39
C TYR A 157 -12.59 2.86 30.67
N THR A 158 -11.97 3.88 31.26
CA THR A 158 -11.69 5.18 30.67
C THR A 158 -10.20 5.33 30.42
N LEU A 159 -9.83 6.22 29.50
CA LEU A 159 -8.41 6.56 29.24
C LEU A 159 -8.14 7.99 29.73
N ASP A 160 -7.05 8.15 30.46
CA ASP A 160 -6.56 9.49 30.83
C ASP A 160 -5.81 10.17 29.68
N SER A 161 -5.28 11.37 29.93
CA SER A 161 -4.49 12.15 28.97
C SER A 161 -3.18 11.47 28.57
N GLU A 162 -2.64 10.58 29.41
CA GLU A 162 -1.46 9.75 29.12
C GLU A 162 -1.81 8.42 28.46
N ARG A 163 -3.09 8.19 28.14
CA ARG A 163 -3.63 6.96 27.55
C ARG A 163 -3.51 5.73 28.47
N LYS A 164 -3.52 5.90 29.77
CA LYS A 164 -3.59 4.82 30.74
C LYS A 164 -5.04 4.45 31.04
N PHE A 165 -5.27 3.16 31.31
CA PHE A 165 -6.60 2.66 31.63
C PHE A 165 -6.95 2.93 33.09
N HIS A 166 -8.12 3.50 33.34
CA HIS A 166 -8.76 3.65 34.63
C HIS A 166 -10.11 2.94 34.63
N ILE A 167 -10.52 2.37 35.77
CA ILE A 167 -11.82 1.74 35.89
C ILE A 167 -12.90 2.82 35.75
N ASP A 168 -13.85 2.60 34.84
CA ASP A 168 -15.00 3.48 34.71
C ASP A 168 -16.10 3.08 35.72
N PRO A 169 -16.40 3.93 36.72
CA PRO A 169 -17.40 3.60 37.75
C PRO A 169 -18.81 3.35 37.21
N LEU A 170 -19.11 3.91 36.03
CA LEU A 170 -20.45 3.79 35.42
C LEU A 170 -20.63 2.49 34.65
N THR A 171 -19.60 2.02 33.98
CA THR A 171 -19.71 0.86 33.06
C THR A 171 -19.04 -0.41 33.59
N SER A 172 -18.05 -0.30 34.48
CA SER A 172 -17.37 -1.48 35.06
C SER A 172 -18.29 -2.45 35.85
N PRO A 173 -19.34 -2.03 36.58
CA PRO A 173 -20.24 -2.97 37.24
C PRO A 173 -20.90 -3.95 36.27
N PHE A 174 -21.27 -3.50 35.08
CA PHE A 174 -21.89 -4.37 34.07
C PHE A 174 -20.90 -5.44 33.55
N VAL A 175 -19.62 -5.08 33.43
CA VAL A 175 -18.57 -6.03 33.06
C VAL A 175 -18.44 -7.10 34.12
N LEU A 176 -18.34 -6.70 35.39
CA LEU A 176 -18.24 -7.63 36.53
C LEU A 176 -19.45 -8.56 36.62
N GLU A 177 -20.65 -8.03 36.43
CA GLU A 177 -21.89 -8.82 36.43
C GLU A 177 -21.90 -9.84 35.28
N SER A 178 -21.46 -9.43 34.09
CA SER A 178 -21.37 -10.31 32.93
C SER A 178 -20.44 -11.49 33.19
N PHE A 179 -19.25 -11.25 33.75
CA PHE A 179 -18.31 -12.33 34.11
C PHE A 179 -18.87 -13.25 35.21
N LYS A 180 -19.59 -12.70 36.23
CA LYS A 180 -20.21 -13.53 37.28
C LYS A 180 -21.34 -14.42 36.75
N LYS A 181 -22.05 -14.01 35.72
CA LYS A 181 -23.12 -14.80 35.11
C LYS A 181 -22.63 -15.85 34.10
N TYR A 182 -21.40 -15.70 33.61
CA TYR A 182 -20.81 -16.62 32.63
C TYR A 182 -20.03 -17.77 33.27
N ASN A 183 -19.61 -17.63 34.52
CA ASN A 183 -19.04 -18.69 35.37
C ASN A 183 -20.13 -19.39 36.19
#